data_9f30b605fffacf1e2d9e637ce496c43d
#
_entry.id   9f30b605fffacf1e2d9e637ce496c43d
#
_cell.length_a   1.000
_cell.length_b   1.000
_cell.length_c   1.000
_cell.angle_alpha   90.00
_cell.angle_beta   90.00
_cell.angle_gamma   90.00
#
_symmetry.space_group_name_H-M   'P 1'
#
loop_
_entity.id
_entity.type
_entity.pdbx_description
1 polymer ?
#
loop_
_entity_poly.entity_id
_entity_poly.type
_entity_poly.pdbx_seq_one_letter_code
_entity_poly.pdbx_strand_id
1 'polypeptide(L)'
;LHREYEPVIRINSQSGKGGAAVVLQQAVGYNLPKEMHPEFGNIVKAAADAYGDELSSKQIVDLFKKEYIDLQGKYALVRHRFTELNEADGTIHSRFEGSITIDGVEKYITGVGNGPIDSFFQALAGVGITGYKFVNYHEHAVSSGSDAQGICYIELKKENGEHIFGAGIHANINVAALKGIIC
;
A
#
# COMPACT_ATOMS: atom_id res chain seq x y z
N LEU A 1 -12.63 -4.25 38.02
CA LEU A 1 -13.22 -4.51 36.70
C LEU A 1 -13.24 -3.22 35.92
N HIS A 2 -12.12 -2.87 35.26
CA HIS A 2 -12.08 -1.81 34.28
C HIS A 2 -12.68 -2.35 32.98
N ARG A 3 -13.89 -1.95 32.66
CA ARG A 3 -14.41 -2.05 31.30
C ARG A 3 -13.84 -0.85 30.56
N GLU A 4 -12.85 -1.09 29.70
CA GLU A 4 -12.46 -0.12 28.67
C GLU A 4 -13.65 0.02 27.72
N TYR A 5 -14.26 1.21 27.76
CA TYR A 5 -15.28 1.60 26.80
C TYR A 5 -14.52 1.95 25.51
N GLU A 6 -14.34 0.99 24.59
CA GLU A 6 -14.00 1.34 23.22
C GLU A 6 -15.20 2.05 22.61
N PRO A 7 -15.04 3.27 22.13
CA PRO A 7 -16.13 3.94 21.43
C PRO A 7 -16.43 3.16 20.16
N VAL A 8 -17.62 2.55 20.09
CA VAL A 8 -18.07 1.82 18.91
C VAL A 8 -18.44 2.85 17.85
N ILE A 9 -17.46 3.23 17.04
CA ILE A 9 -17.70 4.07 15.87
C ILE A 9 -18.25 3.17 14.77
N ARG A 10 -19.44 3.44 14.29
CA ARG A 10 -20.10 2.73 13.20
C ARG A 10 -20.26 3.64 12.01
N ILE A 11 -20.06 3.08 10.82
CA ILE A 11 -20.26 3.81 9.57
C ILE A 11 -21.35 3.13 8.76
N ASN A 12 -22.31 3.92 8.31
CA ASN A 12 -23.37 3.52 7.40
C ASN A 12 -23.13 4.09 5.99
N SER A 13 -23.97 3.70 5.06
CA SER A 13 -23.92 4.15 3.66
C SER A 13 -24.10 5.67 3.48
N GLN A 14 -24.59 6.37 4.49
CA GLN A 14 -24.82 7.83 4.48
C GLN A 14 -23.65 8.61 5.11
N SER A 15 -22.66 7.94 5.71
CA SER A 15 -21.47 8.58 6.25
C SER A 15 -20.65 9.26 5.16
N GLY A 16 -20.12 10.47 5.45
CA GLY A 16 -19.34 11.23 4.47
C GLY A 16 -18.05 10.51 4.02
N LYS A 17 -17.52 10.92 2.86
CA LYS A 17 -16.35 10.30 2.20
C LYS A 17 -15.10 10.17 3.08
N GLY A 18 -14.95 11.04 4.10
CA GLY A 18 -13.84 11.00 5.05
C GLY A 18 -14.08 10.13 6.28
N GLY A 19 -15.31 9.67 6.53
CA GLY A 19 -15.67 8.93 7.74
C GLY A 19 -14.91 7.62 7.91
N ALA A 20 -14.78 6.85 6.84
CA ALA A 20 -14.04 5.59 6.86
C ALA A 20 -12.54 5.78 7.18
N ALA A 21 -11.92 6.83 6.63
CA ALA A 21 -10.52 7.16 6.93
C ALA A 21 -10.31 7.56 8.41
N VAL A 22 -11.26 8.29 8.99
CA VAL A 22 -11.23 8.65 10.43
C VAL A 22 -11.31 7.39 11.29
N VAL A 23 -12.16 6.43 10.95
CA VAL A 23 -12.27 5.16 11.69
C VAL A 23 -10.97 4.37 11.63
N LEU A 24 -10.33 4.27 10.47
CA LEU A 24 -9.03 3.61 10.34
C LEU A 24 -7.96 4.28 11.21
N GLN A 25 -7.90 5.60 11.21
CA GLN A 25 -6.94 6.34 12.03
C GLN A 25 -7.16 6.10 13.52
N GLN A 26 -8.40 6.11 13.97
CA GLN A 26 -8.72 5.91 15.39
C GLN A 26 -8.55 4.46 15.84
N ALA A 27 -8.90 3.49 15.00
CA ALA A 27 -8.85 2.08 15.35
C ALA A 27 -7.44 1.49 15.29
N VAL A 28 -6.65 1.82 14.28
CA VAL A 28 -5.35 1.18 13.98
C VAL A 28 -4.23 2.16 13.64
N GLY A 29 -4.49 3.46 13.68
CA GLY A 29 -3.49 4.50 13.39
C GLY A 29 -3.11 4.63 11.92
N TYR A 30 -3.93 4.12 10.98
CA TYR A 30 -3.69 4.28 9.56
C TYR A 30 -4.19 5.65 9.10
N ASN A 31 -3.28 6.51 8.69
CA ASN A 31 -3.58 7.86 8.22
C ASN A 31 -3.55 7.91 6.69
N LEU A 32 -4.67 7.59 6.06
CA LEU A 32 -4.79 7.53 4.61
C LEU A 32 -4.53 8.90 3.96
N PRO A 33 -3.79 8.93 2.84
CA PRO A 33 -3.73 10.12 2.00
C PRO A 33 -5.14 10.56 1.57
N LYS A 34 -5.35 11.87 1.44
CA LYS A 34 -6.66 12.42 1.06
C LYS A 34 -7.16 11.88 -0.28
N GLU A 35 -6.25 11.59 -1.17
CA GLU A 35 -6.50 11.03 -2.50
C GLU A 35 -7.17 9.65 -2.45
N MET A 36 -6.91 8.86 -1.39
CA MET A 36 -7.53 7.55 -1.16
C MET A 36 -8.93 7.64 -0.52
N HIS A 37 -9.27 8.76 0.12
CA HIS A 37 -10.53 8.87 0.86
C HIS A 37 -11.77 8.58 0.00
N PRO A 38 -11.89 9.11 -1.24
CA PRO A 38 -13.07 8.85 -2.08
C PRO A 38 -13.20 7.37 -2.45
N GLU A 39 -12.10 6.73 -2.83
CA GLU A 39 -12.10 5.32 -3.23
C GLU A 39 -12.47 4.42 -2.07
N PHE A 40 -11.77 4.55 -0.95
CA PHE A 40 -12.05 3.73 0.23
C PHE A 40 -13.44 4.01 0.81
N GLY A 41 -13.90 5.25 0.80
CA GLY A 41 -15.27 5.61 1.20
C GLY A 41 -16.33 4.92 0.34
N ASN A 42 -16.12 4.80 -0.96
CA ASN A 42 -17.02 4.08 -1.86
C ASN A 42 -17.01 2.56 -1.59
N ILE A 43 -15.84 1.99 -1.32
CA ILE A 43 -15.70 0.56 -0.96
C ILE A 43 -16.46 0.26 0.34
N VAL A 44 -16.30 1.09 1.36
CA VAL A 44 -17.00 0.94 2.65
C VAL A 44 -18.51 1.09 2.46
N LYS A 45 -18.95 2.06 1.67
CA LYS A 45 -20.36 2.26 1.36
C LYS A 45 -20.96 1.03 0.67
N ALA A 46 -20.32 0.51 -0.37
CA ALA A 46 -20.78 -0.68 -1.07
C ALA A 46 -20.86 -1.91 -0.14
N ALA A 47 -19.87 -2.06 0.75
CA ALA A 47 -19.86 -3.14 1.73
C ALA A 47 -20.99 -3.00 2.77
N ALA A 48 -21.27 -1.79 3.25
CA ALA A 48 -22.39 -1.52 4.18
C ALA A 48 -23.73 -1.79 3.52
N ASP A 49 -23.92 -1.36 2.27
CA ASP A 49 -25.14 -1.61 1.49
C ASP A 49 -25.36 -3.12 1.28
N ALA A 50 -24.30 -3.88 0.97
CA ALA A 50 -24.38 -5.34 0.81
C ALA A 50 -24.65 -6.08 2.11
N TYR A 51 -24.12 -5.58 3.24
CA TYR A 51 -24.34 -6.13 4.57
C TYR A 51 -25.75 -5.81 5.09
N GLY A 52 -26.32 -4.70 4.63
CA GLY A 52 -27.66 -4.24 5.02
C GLY A 52 -27.71 -3.53 6.38
N ASP A 53 -26.55 -3.15 6.92
CA ASP A 53 -26.41 -2.46 8.22
C ASP A 53 -25.10 -1.69 8.28
N GLU A 54 -24.88 -1.01 9.39
CA GLU A 54 -23.63 -0.29 9.68
C GLU A 54 -22.45 -1.23 9.90
N LEU A 55 -21.28 -0.86 9.38
CA LEU A 55 -20.05 -1.60 9.62
C LEU A 55 -19.38 -1.16 10.92
N SER A 56 -18.91 -2.13 11.69
CA SER A 56 -18.08 -1.88 12.87
C SER A 56 -16.67 -1.43 12.47
N SER A 57 -15.95 -0.81 13.40
CA SER A 57 -14.54 -0.42 13.20
C SER A 57 -13.68 -1.60 12.76
N LYS A 58 -13.87 -2.78 13.37
CA LYS A 58 -13.15 -3.99 12.99
C LYS A 58 -13.43 -4.41 11.54
N GLN A 59 -14.69 -4.38 11.11
CA GLN A 59 -15.07 -4.72 9.73
C GLN A 59 -14.45 -3.75 8.72
N ILE A 60 -14.37 -2.46 9.06
CA ILE A 60 -13.74 -1.44 8.22
C ILE A 60 -12.22 -1.68 8.11
N VAL A 61 -11.55 -2.01 9.22
CA VAL A 61 -10.12 -2.37 9.22
C VAL A 61 -9.86 -3.61 8.38
N ASP A 62 -10.65 -4.67 8.57
CA ASP A 62 -10.53 -5.91 7.81
C ASP A 62 -10.77 -5.68 6.30
N LEU A 63 -11.73 -4.83 5.96
CA LEU A 63 -12.01 -4.43 4.58
C LEU A 63 -10.82 -3.67 3.96
N PHE A 64 -10.23 -2.74 4.68
CA PHE A 64 -9.05 -2.02 4.22
C PHE A 64 -7.87 -2.97 3.94
N LYS A 65 -7.60 -3.89 4.86
CA LYS A 65 -6.54 -4.89 4.70
C LYS A 65 -6.78 -5.77 3.48
N LYS A 66 -8.01 -6.25 3.32
CA LYS A 66 -8.40 -7.08 2.19
C LYS A 66 -8.23 -6.36 0.85
N GLU A 67 -8.57 -5.08 0.78
CA GLU A 67 -8.58 -4.32 -0.48
C GLU A 67 -7.20 -3.77 -0.86
N TYR A 68 -6.31 -3.50 0.12
CA TYR A 68 -5.06 -2.78 -0.14
C TYR A 68 -3.79 -3.47 0.36
N ILE A 69 -3.86 -4.39 1.31
CA ILE A 69 -2.67 -4.95 1.97
C ILE A 69 -2.53 -6.45 1.76
N ASP A 70 -3.57 -7.22 2.04
CA ASP A 70 -3.54 -8.68 2.03
C ASP A 70 -3.92 -9.25 0.65
N LEU A 71 -3.58 -8.54 -0.42
CA LEU A 71 -3.89 -8.97 -1.77
C LEU A 71 -3.04 -10.19 -2.16
N GLN A 72 -3.69 -11.32 -2.27
CA GLN A 72 -3.18 -12.53 -2.91
C GLN A 72 -3.43 -12.40 -4.41
N GLY A 73 -2.61 -11.58 -5.06
CA GLY A 73 -2.79 -11.22 -6.45
C GLY A 73 -1.89 -11.98 -7.41
N LYS A 74 -1.86 -11.49 -8.62
CA LYS A 74 -1.01 -11.98 -9.70
C LYS A 74 0.48 -11.91 -9.38
N TYR A 75 0.87 -10.93 -8.56
CA TYR A 75 2.26 -10.61 -8.25
C TYR A 75 2.54 -10.80 -6.77
N ALA A 76 3.73 -11.32 -6.43
CA ALA A 76 4.23 -11.34 -5.06
C ALA A 76 5.74 -11.15 -5.04
N LEU A 77 6.23 -10.36 -4.08
CA LEU A 77 7.65 -10.18 -3.84
C LEU A 77 8.20 -11.41 -3.10
N VAL A 78 9.24 -12.05 -3.67
CA VAL A 78 9.87 -13.22 -3.05
C VAL A 78 11.12 -12.80 -2.28
N ARG A 79 12.03 -12.11 -2.95
CA ARG A 79 13.27 -11.59 -2.35
C ARG A 79 13.74 -10.36 -3.10
N HIS A 80 14.52 -9.54 -2.42
CA HIS A 80 15.03 -8.30 -3.01
C HIS A 80 16.33 -7.88 -2.33
N ARG A 81 17.11 -7.12 -3.08
CA ARG A 81 18.26 -6.37 -2.60
C ARG A 81 18.34 -5.03 -3.32
N PHE A 82 18.62 -3.98 -2.57
CA PHE A 82 19.00 -2.69 -3.13
C PHE A 82 20.49 -2.46 -2.95
N THR A 83 21.14 -1.97 -3.99
CA THR A 83 22.54 -1.54 -3.95
C THR A 83 22.62 -0.10 -4.42
N GLU A 84 23.29 0.73 -3.64
CA GLU A 84 23.60 2.09 -4.03
C GLU A 84 24.86 2.09 -4.89
N LEU A 85 24.78 2.76 -6.04
CA LEU A 85 25.87 2.90 -6.99
C LEU A 85 26.31 4.37 -7.01
N ASN A 86 27.52 4.63 -6.56
CA ASN A 86 28.13 5.95 -6.56
C ASN A 86 29.04 6.09 -7.80
N GLU A 87 28.67 6.97 -8.71
CA GLU A 87 29.44 7.23 -9.92
C GLU A 87 30.57 8.25 -9.65
N ALA A 88 31.58 8.24 -10.50
CA ALA A 88 32.75 9.11 -10.36
C ALA A 88 32.41 10.61 -10.51
N ASP A 89 31.31 10.95 -11.16
CA ASP A 89 30.80 12.32 -11.32
C ASP A 89 29.96 12.80 -10.11
N GLY A 90 29.80 11.95 -9.08
CA GLY A 90 29.02 12.24 -7.88
C GLY A 90 27.53 11.91 -8.02
N THR A 91 27.08 11.36 -9.14
CA THR A 91 25.69 10.86 -9.26
C THR A 91 25.54 9.57 -8.46
N ILE A 92 24.34 9.39 -7.90
CA ILE A 92 23.96 8.21 -7.12
C ILE A 92 22.80 7.54 -7.82
N HIS A 93 22.98 6.25 -8.12
CA HIS A 93 21.92 5.40 -8.65
C HIS A 93 21.58 4.30 -7.67
N SER A 94 20.40 3.73 -7.79
CA SER A 94 19.99 2.56 -7.05
C SER A 94 19.81 1.39 -8.01
N ARG A 95 20.32 0.21 -7.63
CA ARG A 95 20.06 -1.04 -8.33
C ARG A 95 19.15 -1.90 -7.47
N PHE A 96 18.07 -2.35 -8.08
CA PHE A 96 17.23 -3.42 -7.56
C PHE A 96 17.64 -4.77 -8.16
N GLU A 97 17.76 -5.78 -7.32
CA GLU A 97 17.94 -7.18 -7.71
C GLU A 97 17.03 -8.03 -6.83
N GLY A 98 16.28 -8.93 -7.45
CA GLY A 98 15.39 -9.78 -6.68
C GLY A 98 14.57 -10.71 -7.53
N SER A 99 13.56 -11.31 -6.92
CA SER A 99 12.58 -12.12 -7.64
C SER A 99 11.16 -11.82 -7.17
N ILE A 100 10.26 -11.90 -8.13
CA ILE A 100 8.81 -11.82 -7.92
C ILE A 100 8.17 -13.07 -8.50
N THR A 101 7.01 -13.45 -7.97
CA THR A 101 6.13 -14.39 -8.68
C THR A 101 5.17 -13.62 -9.56
N ILE A 102 4.93 -14.13 -10.75
CA ILE A 102 3.90 -13.69 -11.68
C ILE A 102 3.04 -14.91 -11.98
N ASP A 103 1.77 -14.88 -11.59
CA ASP A 103 0.86 -16.03 -11.71
C ASP A 103 1.48 -17.33 -11.11
N GLY A 104 2.16 -17.21 -9.96
CA GLY A 104 2.81 -18.32 -9.28
C GLY A 104 4.18 -18.76 -9.84
N VAL A 105 4.65 -18.17 -10.92
CA VAL A 105 5.96 -18.46 -11.51
C VAL A 105 6.98 -17.42 -11.01
N GLU A 106 8.04 -17.89 -10.36
CA GLU A 106 9.12 -17.02 -9.90
C GLU A 106 9.99 -16.55 -11.07
N LYS A 107 10.21 -15.24 -11.12
CA LYS A 107 11.10 -14.60 -12.10
C LYS A 107 12.10 -13.69 -11.40
N TYR A 108 13.38 -13.81 -11.77
CA TYR A 108 14.41 -12.86 -11.38
C TYR A 108 14.22 -11.55 -12.15
N ILE A 109 14.31 -10.45 -11.44
CA ILE A 109 14.22 -9.10 -12.01
C ILE A 109 15.36 -8.22 -11.48
N THR A 110 15.84 -7.33 -12.33
CA THR A 110 16.85 -6.33 -11.98
C THR A 110 16.61 -5.04 -12.74
N GLY A 111 16.92 -3.93 -12.10
CA GLY A 111 16.76 -2.60 -12.70
C GLY A 111 17.62 -1.57 -11.99
N VAL A 112 17.99 -0.53 -12.73
CA VAL A 112 18.74 0.62 -12.21
C VAL A 112 17.91 1.87 -12.40
N GLY A 113 17.85 2.71 -11.39
CA GLY A 113 17.11 3.96 -11.40
C GLY A 113 17.71 4.99 -10.46
N ASN A 114 17.05 6.15 -10.34
CA ASN A 114 17.50 7.27 -9.52
C ASN A 114 17.29 7.06 -8.01
N GLY A 115 16.56 6.02 -7.64
CA GLY A 115 16.29 5.61 -6.27
C GLY A 115 15.66 4.24 -6.20
N PRO A 116 15.35 3.72 -4.98
CA PRO A 116 14.82 2.37 -4.80
C PRO A 116 13.52 2.12 -5.58
N ILE A 117 12.56 3.04 -5.52
CA ILE A 117 11.27 2.90 -6.20
C ILE A 117 11.46 2.90 -7.72
N ASP A 118 12.23 3.86 -8.26
CA ASP A 118 12.49 3.91 -9.71
C ASP A 118 13.22 2.66 -10.20
N SER A 119 14.23 2.18 -9.47
CA SER A 119 14.95 0.95 -9.81
C SER A 119 14.04 -0.28 -9.85
N PHE A 120 13.05 -0.34 -8.97
CA PHE A 120 12.06 -1.40 -8.95
C PHE A 120 11.12 -1.34 -10.15
N PHE A 121 10.65 -0.14 -10.53
CA PHE A 121 9.85 0.04 -11.75
C PHE A 121 10.62 -0.34 -13.01
N GLN A 122 11.92 -0.01 -13.10
CA GLN A 122 12.77 -0.43 -14.19
C GLN A 122 12.90 -1.97 -14.24
N ALA A 123 13.03 -2.61 -13.07
CA ALA A 123 13.06 -4.06 -12.97
C ALA A 123 11.76 -4.73 -13.44
N LEU A 124 10.60 -4.18 -13.06
CA LEU A 124 9.28 -4.64 -13.51
C LEU A 124 9.11 -4.50 -15.03
N ALA A 125 9.56 -3.37 -15.59
CA ALA A 125 9.53 -3.14 -17.04
C ALA A 125 10.34 -4.20 -17.81
N GLY A 126 11.44 -4.66 -17.24
CA GLY A 126 12.30 -5.73 -17.83
C GLY A 126 11.58 -7.06 -18.02
N VAL A 127 10.49 -7.33 -17.31
CA VAL A 127 9.66 -8.53 -17.45
C VAL A 127 8.26 -8.22 -18.03
N GLY A 128 8.13 -7.06 -18.67
CA GLY A 128 6.91 -6.68 -19.39
C GLY A 128 5.80 -6.10 -18.54
N ILE A 129 6.05 -5.81 -17.26
CA ILE A 129 5.10 -5.10 -16.39
C ILE A 129 5.30 -3.61 -16.61
N THR A 130 4.49 -3.04 -17.47
CA THR A 130 4.52 -1.63 -17.89
C THR A 130 3.13 -1.03 -17.85
N GLY A 131 3.00 0.24 -18.21
CA GLY A 131 1.70 0.90 -18.27
C GLY A 131 1.27 1.55 -16.95
N TYR A 132 2.16 1.61 -15.97
CA TYR A 132 1.94 2.26 -14.70
C TYR A 132 2.94 3.39 -14.50
N LYS A 133 2.45 4.56 -14.09
CA LYS A 133 3.29 5.67 -13.66
C LYS A 133 3.16 5.85 -12.16
N PHE A 134 4.29 6.03 -11.49
CA PHE A 134 4.33 6.43 -10.09
C PHE A 134 3.85 7.89 -9.98
N VAL A 135 2.85 8.14 -9.14
CA VAL A 135 2.29 9.47 -8.91
C VAL A 135 2.78 10.04 -7.60
N ASN A 136 2.55 9.30 -6.51
CA ASN A 136 2.89 9.76 -5.17
C ASN A 136 2.97 8.60 -4.18
N TYR A 137 3.63 8.85 -3.04
CA TYR A 137 3.57 7.96 -1.89
C TYR A 137 3.52 8.77 -0.59
N HIS A 138 2.92 8.16 0.42
CA HIS A 138 2.95 8.66 1.80
C HIS A 138 3.34 7.52 2.71
N GLU A 139 4.12 7.82 3.74
CA GLU A 139 4.58 6.85 4.71
C GLU A 139 4.50 7.39 6.12
N HIS A 140 4.22 6.52 7.07
CA HIS A 140 4.28 6.84 8.50
C HIS A 140 4.47 5.58 9.34
N ALA A 141 4.91 5.74 10.58
CA ALA A 141 4.97 4.65 11.54
C ALA A 141 3.56 4.26 12.02
N VAL A 142 3.32 2.96 12.18
CA VAL A 142 2.05 2.41 12.72
C VAL A 142 2.20 1.78 14.09
N SER A 143 3.45 1.62 14.55
CA SER A 143 3.79 1.15 15.89
C SER A 143 5.07 1.79 16.36
N SER A 144 5.33 1.74 17.66
CA SER A 144 6.53 2.27 18.30
C SER A 144 7.31 1.17 19.01
N GLY A 145 8.60 1.40 19.26
CA GLY A 145 9.47 0.47 19.94
C GLY A 145 10.34 -0.36 19.00
N SER A 146 10.89 -1.47 19.50
CA SER A 146 11.83 -2.32 18.75
C SER A 146 11.18 -3.05 17.56
N ASP A 147 9.87 -3.26 17.63
CA ASP A 147 9.08 -3.92 16.59
C ASP A 147 8.30 -2.90 15.72
N ALA A 148 8.79 -1.67 15.65
CA ALA A 148 8.18 -0.60 14.86
C ALA A 148 8.03 -1.01 13.40
N GLN A 149 6.80 -0.82 12.87
CA GLN A 149 6.49 -1.02 11.46
C GLN A 149 6.09 0.31 10.83
N GLY A 150 6.36 0.45 9.53
CA GLY A 150 5.88 1.54 8.71
C GLY A 150 4.81 1.07 7.75
N ILE A 151 3.87 1.94 7.44
CA ILE A 151 2.93 1.76 6.35
C ILE A 151 3.28 2.74 5.24
N CYS A 152 3.23 2.26 4.00
CA CYS A 152 3.41 3.07 2.81
C CYS A 152 2.15 2.97 1.95
N TYR A 153 1.62 4.11 1.53
CA TYR A 153 0.50 4.22 0.59
C TYR A 153 1.06 4.66 -0.74
N ILE A 154 0.79 3.90 -1.78
CA ILE A 154 1.28 4.14 -3.14
C ILE A 154 0.12 4.54 -4.03
N GLU A 155 0.31 5.60 -4.81
CA GLU A 155 -0.59 6.02 -5.88
C GLU A 155 0.10 5.82 -7.22
N LEU A 156 -0.54 5.04 -8.09
CA LEU A 156 -0.11 4.81 -9.46
C LEU A 156 -1.17 5.32 -10.43
N LYS A 157 -0.75 5.64 -11.63
CA LYS A 157 -1.63 6.01 -12.75
C LYS A 157 -1.42 5.03 -13.89
N LYS A 158 -2.53 4.45 -14.36
CA LYS A 158 -2.54 3.60 -15.55
C LYS A 158 -2.48 4.44 -16.83
N GLU A 159 -2.16 3.80 -17.95
CA GLU A 159 -2.15 4.45 -19.28
C GLU A 159 -3.51 5.07 -19.66
N ASN A 160 -4.61 4.47 -19.23
CA ASN A 160 -5.96 5.00 -19.44
C ASN A 160 -6.30 6.23 -18.57
N GLY A 161 -5.38 6.68 -17.72
CA GLY A 161 -5.56 7.81 -16.82
C GLY A 161 -6.18 7.46 -15.46
N GLU A 162 -6.58 6.22 -15.24
CA GLU A 162 -7.12 5.75 -13.96
C GLU A 162 -6.04 5.74 -12.89
N HIS A 163 -6.37 6.29 -11.71
CA HIS A 163 -5.53 6.21 -10.52
C HIS A 163 -5.89 4.98 -9.69
N ILE A 164 -4.88 4.28 -9.25
CA ILE A 164 -5.01 3.10 -8.39
C ILE A 164 -4.12 3.25 -7.17
N PHE A 165 -4.50 2.60 -6.08
CA PHE A 165 -3.81 2.68 -4.80
C PHE A 165 -3.46 1.30 -4.30
N GLY A 166 -2.32 1.22 -3.62
CA GLY A 166 -1.89 0.06 -2.86
C GLY A 166 -1.27 0.48 -1.55
N ALA A 167 -1.21 -0.40 -0.60
CA ALA A 167 -0.56 -0.17 0.68
C ALA A 167 0.32 -1.35 1.08
N GLY A 168 1.42 -1.07 1.76
CA GLY A 168 2.31 -2.08 2.30
C GLY A 168 2.73 -1.76 3.71
N ILE A 169 2.85 -2.78 4.54
CA ILE A 169 3.31 -2.67 5.93
C ILE A 169 4.55 -3.53 6.11
N HIS A 170 5.61 -2.94 6.64
CA HIS A 170 6.85 -3.65 6.95
C HIS A 170 7.73 -2.82 7.91
N ALA A 171 8.62 -3.49 8.64
CA ALA A 171 9.63 -2.81 9.47
C ALA A 171 10.62 -1.99 8.61
N ASN A 172 10.92 -2.42 7.39
CA ASN A 172 11.69 -1.66 6.41
C ASN A 172 10.74 -0.92 5.47
N ILE A 173 10.87 0.41 5.40
CA ILE A 173 9.97 1.26 4.62
C ILE A 173 10.09 1.04 3.10
N ASN A 174 11.27 0.70 2.59
CA ASN A 174 11.42 0.35 1.18
C ASN A 174 10.65 -0.93 0.82
N VAL A 175 10.64 -1.92 1.71
CA VAL A 175 9.84 -3.15 1.54
C VAL A 175 8.35 -2.84 1.60
N ALA A 176 7.93 -1.96 2.52
CA ALA A 176 6.55 -1.50 2.58
C ALA A 176 6.11 -0.84 1.26
N ALA A 177 6.97 0.01 0.66
CA ALA A 177 6.72 0.63 -0.63
C ALA A 177 6.59 -0.41 -1.76
N LEU A 178 7.51 -1.38 -1.84
CA LEU A 178 7.44 -2.45 -2.84
C LEU A 178 6.16 -3.28 -2.72
N LYS A 179 5.76 -3.63 -1.51
CA LYS A 179 4.50 -4.34 -1.26
C LYS A 179 3.30 -3.53 -1.74
N GLY A 180 3.29 -2.22 -1.49
CA GLY A 180 2.24 -1.33 -1.98
C GLY A 180 2.19 -1.22 -3.51
N ILE A 181 3.31 -1.31 -4.20
CA ILE A 181 3.37 -1.25 -5.67
C ILE A 181 2.80 -2.52 -6.31
N ILE A 182 3.08 -3.69 -5.74
CA ILE A 182 2.66 -4.98 -6.32
C ILE A 182 1.27 -5.42 -5.89
N CYS A 183 0.65 -4.74 -4.92
CA CYS A 183 -0.77 -4.88 -4.60
C CYS A 183 -1.63 -4.22 -5.66
#